data_14769adcbafb260790bc2d97f871dffc
#
_entry.id   14769adcbafb260790bc2d97f871dffc
#
_cell.length_a   1.000
_cell.length_b   1.000
_cell.length_c   1.000
_cell.angle_alpha   90.00
_cell.angle_beta   90.00
_cell.angle_gamma   90.00
#
_symmetry.space_group_name_H-M   'P 1'
#
loop_
_entity.id
_entity.type
_entity.pdbx_description
1 polymer ?
#
loop_
_entity_poly.entity_id
_entity_poly.type
_entity_poly.pdbx_seq_one_letter_code
_entity_poly.pdbx_strand_id
1 'polypeptide(L)'
;AQLGPRVSHLVLVGTAYPMKVSPTLIESALNEPEKALRMVNVFSRSTLAPPSGAGFWVYGAGMALGRKVLRSNPQVNLFHRGFVACDRYANGEQAMAQVQCPVLFVLGAQDQMTSPKAAQGLIAIARNAGRAVQVVNLPVGHHQMTEAPDGTLMAIRDFLAR
;
A
#
# COMPACT_ATOMS: atom_id res chain seq x y z
N ALA A 1 13.71 5.09 -8.91
CA ALA A 1 14.27 6.09 -9.85
C ALA A 1 15.64 6.60 -9.40
N GLN A 2 15.76 7.25 -8.23
CA GLN A 2 17.02 7.92 -7.80
C GLN A 2 18.22 6.96 -7.62
N LEU A 3 17.98 5.71 -7.27
CA LEU A 3 19.04 4.70 -7.08
C LEU A 3 19.52 4.07 -8.39
N GLY A 4 18.79 4.28 -9.50
CA GLY A 4 19.16 3.78 -10.83
C GLY A 4 19.52 2.29 -10.85
N PRO A 5 20.66 1.91 -11.43
CA PRO A 5 21.07 0.52 -11.61
C PRO A 5 21.40 -0.24 -10.29
N ARG A 6 21.39 0.45 -9.15
CA ARG A 6 21.56 -0.19 -7.84
C ARG A 6 20.31 -1.00 -7.40
N VAL A 7 19.18 -0.82 -8.10
CA VAL A 7 17.94 -1.54 -7.84
C VAL A 7 17.78 -2.65 -8.88
N SER A 8 17.85 -3.89 -8.46
CA SER A 8 17.68 -5.06 -9.33
C SER A 8 16.22 -5.38 -9.64
N HIS A 9 15.32 -5.17 -8.68
CA HIS A 9 13.89 -5.46 -8.80
C HIS A 9 13.09 -4.44 -7.99
N LEU A 10 11.89 -4.07 -8.46
CA LEU A 10 10.96 -3.21 -7.75
C LEU A 10 9.66 -3.97 -7.50
N VAL A 11 9.27 -4.08 -6.23
CA VAL A 11 7.98 -4.67 -5.82
C VAL A 11 7.11 -3.60 -5.20
N LEU A 12 5.92 -3.42 -5.74
CA LEU A 12 4.91 -2.45 -5.32
C LEU A 12 3.68 -3.18 -4.81
N VAL A 13 3.47 -3.15 -3.50
CA VAL A 13 2.35 -3.82 -2.82
C VAL A 13 1.29 -2.79 -2.45
N GLY A 14 0.07 -2.95 -2.96
CA GLY A 14 -1.05 -2.05 -2.70
C GLY A 14 -0.78 -0.60 -3.12
N THR A 15 -0.05 -0.38 -4.20
CA THR A 15 0.33 0.96 -4.66
C THR A 15 -0.72 1.58 -5.56
N ALA A 16 -0.95 2.87 -5.40
CA ALA A 16 -1.80 3.70 -6.26
C ALA A 16 -1.11 5.02 -6.64
N TYR A 17 -1.54 5.61 -7.75
CA TYR A 17 -1.17 6.98 -8.12
C TYR A 17 -2.27 7.61 -8.98
N PRO A 18 -2.69 8.86 -8.68
CA PRO A 18 -2.30 9.68 -7.54
C PRO A 18 -2.71 9.05 -6.21
N MET A 19 -1.92 9.30 -5.13
CA MET A 19 -2.15 8.71 -3.82
C MET A 19 -3.02 9.66 -2.98
N LYS A 20 -4.26 9.88 -3.46
CA LYS A 20 -5.19 10.79 -2.81
C LYS A 20 -5.75 10.22 -1.52
N VAL A 21 -5.71 11.03 -0.48
CA VAL A 21 -6.29 10.71 0.82
C VAL A 21 -7.56 11.52 1.04
N SER A 22 -8.61 10.88 1.55
CA SER A 22 -9.87 11.57 1.87
C SER A 22 -9.62 12.74 2.82
N PRO A 23 -10.14 13.95 2.52
CA PRO A 23 -10.05 15.10 3.43
C PRO A 23 -10.56 14.80 4.84
N THR A 24 -11.65 14.05 4.95
CA THR A 24 -12.21 13.60 6.23
C THR A 24 -11.22 12.72 7.01
N LEU A 25 -10.47 11.87 6.34
CA LEU A 25 -9.46 11.04 7.00
C LEU A 25 -8.26 11.89 7.47
N ILE A 26 -7.81 12.85 6.66
CA ILE A 26 -6.73 13.77 7.04
C ILE A 26 -7.14 14.60 8.27
N GLU A 27 -8.35 15.17 8.26
CA GLU A 27 -8.89 15.94 9.37
C GLU A 27 -9.06 15.09 10.63
N SER A 28 -9.66 13.91 10.50
CA SER A 28 -9.80 12.98 11.63
C SER A 28 -8.43 12.52 12.17
N ALA A 29 -7.44 12.33 11.31
CA ALA A 29 -6.10 11.96 11.76
C ALA A 29 -5.44 13.06 12.60
N LEU A 30 -5.77 14.33 12.33
CA LEU A 30 -5.28 15.49 13.10
C LEU A 30 -6.05 15.66 14.42
N ASN A 31 -7.37 15.68 14.36
CA ASN A 31 -8.24 16.12 15.47
C ASN A 31 -8.77 14.95 16.31
N GLU A 32 -8.97 13.77 15.71
CA GLU A 32 -9.58 12.60 16.31
C GLU A 32 -8.80 11.31 15.92
N PRO A 33 -7.51 11.19 16.30
CA PRO A 33 -6.63 10.13 15.78
C PRO A 33 -7.15 8.71 16.04
N GLU A 34 -7.84 8.46 17.12
CA GLU A 34 -8.48 7.15 17.39
C GLU A 34 -9.60 6.83 16.39
N LYS A 35 -10.35 7.83 15.94
CA LYS A 35 -11.36 7.67 14.90
C LYS A 35 -10.70 7.36 13.55
N ALA A 36 -9.65 8.09 13.20
CA ALA A 36 -8.88 7.84 11.99
C ALA A 36 -8.28 6.43 11.96
N LEU A 37 -7.71 5.95 13.08
CA LEU A 37 -7.24 4.57 13.19
C LEU A 37 -8.35 3.54 12.94
N ARG A 38 -9.55 3.77 13.49
CA ARG A 38 -10.71 2.89 13.22
C ARG A 38 -11.09 2.92 11.74
N MET A 39 -11.17 4.09 11.12
CA MET A 39 -11.47 4.24 9.69
C MET A 39 -10.49 3.43 8.84
N VAL A 40 -9.19 3.62 9.05
CA VAL A 40 -8.15 2.88 8.31
C VAL A 40 -8.31 1.38 8.49
N ASN A 41 -8.49 0.90 9.72
CA ASN A 41 -8.63 -0.53 9.99
C ASN A 41 -9.90 -1.15 9.38
N VAL A 42 -10.97 -0.37 9.21
CA VAL A 42 -12.20 -0.83 8.54
C VAL A 42 -12.01 -0.88 7.04
N PHE A 43 -11.52 0.19 6.42
CA PHE A 43 -11.39 0.30 4.96
C PHE A 43 -10.19 -0.47 4.38
N SER A 44 -9.19 -0.81 5.20
CA SER A 44 -8.04 -1.58 4.74
C SER A 44 -8.31 -3.06 4.54
N ARG A 45 -9.40 -3.61 5.06
CA ARG A 45 -9.71 -5.04 4.97
C ARG A 45 -10.70 -5.33 3.86
N SER A 46 -10.56 -6.49 3.23
CA SER A 46 -11.64 -7.07 2.47
C SER A 46 -12.80 -7.47 3.38
N THR A 47 -14.02 -7.19 2.95
CA THR A 47 -15.24 -7.69 3.63
C THR A 47 -15.57 -9.13 3.23
N LEU A 48 -14.94 -9.65 2.17
CA LEU A 48 -15.20 -10.97 1.60
C LEU A 48 -14.14 -12.01 1.96
N ALA A 49 -12.92 -11.58 2.29
CA ALA A 49 -11.88 -12.48 2.75
C ALA A 49 -11.96 -12.66 4.27
N PRO A 50 -11.92 -13.90 4.77
CA PRO A 50 -11.83 -14.14 6.21
C PRO A 50 -10.50 -13.57 6.75
N PRO A 51 -10.47 -13.12 8.01
CA PRO A 51 -9.21 -12.75 8.65
C PRO A 51 -8.25 -13.95 8.63
N SER A 52 -6.99 -13.72 8.27
CA SER A 52 -5.99 -14.77 8.19
C SER A 52 -5.71 -15.38 9.55
N GLY A 53 -5.87 -16.70 9.65
CA GLY A 53 -5.44 -17.50 10.78
C GLY A 53 -6.38 -17.51 11.99
N ALA A 54 -6.56 -18.69 12.56
CA ALA A 54 -7.26 -18.87 13.84
C ALA A 54 -6.46 -18.17 14.95
N GLY A 55 -7.15 -17.37 15.75
CA GLY A 55 -6.55 -16.67 16.89
C GLY A 55 -5.88 -15.34 16.61
N PHE A 56 -5.83 -14.87 15.35
CA PHE A 56 -5.28 -13.56 15.02
C PHE A 56 -6.40 -12.52 14.79
N TRP A 57 -6.49 -11.56 15.69
CA TRP A 57 -7.45 -10.46 15.57
C TRP A 57 -6.85 -9.28 14.79
N VAL A 58 -7.02 -9.28 13.47
CA VAL A 58 -6.44 -8.29 12.55
C VAL A 58 -6.81 -6.85 12.94
N TYR A 59 -8.08 -6.58 13.25
CA TYR A 59 -8.52 -5.26 13.65
C TYR A 59 -7.82 -4.78 14.93
N GLY A 60 -7.77 -5.62 15.97
CA GLY A 60 -7.11 -5.27 17.22
C GLY A 60 -5.62 -5.08 17.08
N ALA A 61 -4.96 -5.91 16.28
CA ALA A 61 -3.54 -5.77 15.98
C ALA A 61 -3.24 -4.44 15.25
N GLY A 62 -4.06 -4.10 14.24
CA GLY A 62 -3.96 -2.83 13.51
C GLY A 62 -4.17 -1.62 14.42
N MET A 63 -5.17 -1.65 15.32
CA MET A 63 -5.39 -0.61 16.31
C MET A 63 -4.21 -0.47 17.28
N ALA A 64 -3.68 -1.58 17.77
CA ALA A 64 -2.53 -1.59 18.68
C ALA A 64 -1.27 -1.00 18.01
N LEU A 65 -1.00 -1.40 16.76
CA LEU A 65 0.11 -0.86 15.97
C LEU A 65 -0.05 0.66 15.73
N GLY A 66 -1.22 1.10 15.28
CA GLY A 66 -1.50 2.51 15.05
C GLY A 66 -1.32 3.36 16.31
N ARG A 67 -1.82 2.89 17.46
CA ARG A 67 -1.59 3.54 18.77
C ARG A 67 -0.12 3.57 19.16
N LYS A 68 0.65 2.52 18.86
CA LYS A 68 2.09 2.48 19.09
C LYS A 68 2.80 3.54 18.24
N VAL A 69 2.43 3.68 16.97
CA VAL A 69 2.97 4.72 16.06
C VAL A 69 2.65 6.11 16.58
N LEU A 70 1.40 6.39 16.98
CA LEU A 70 1.02 7.70 17.54
C LEU A 70 1.82 8.05 18.79
N ARG A 71 2.10 7.07 19.67
CA ARG A 71 2.87 7.29 20.91
C ARG A 71 4.37 7.33 20.72
N SER A 72 4.89 6.86 19.58
CA SER A 72 6.33 6.80 19.33
C SER A 72 6.99 8.18 19.22
N ASN A 73 6.22 9.21 18.87
CA ASN A 73 6.69 10.58 18.85
C ASN A 73 5.59 11.53 19.40
N PRO A 74 5.66 11.91 20.68
CA PRO A 74 4.64 12.77 21.29
C PRO A 74 4.58 14.19 20.72
N GLN A 75 5.64 14.66 20.07
CA GLN A 75 5.69 16.01 19.49
C GLN A 75 5.13 16.06 18.05
N VAL A 76 4.99 14.93 17.38
CA VAL A 76 4.62 14.86 15.97
C VAL A 76 3.58 13.76 15.75
N ASN A 77 2.41 14.13 15.27
CA ASN A 77 1.41 13.18 14.82
C ASN A 77 1.89 12.51 13.51
N LEU A 78 2.63 11.40 13.64
CA LEU A 78 3.21 10.67 12.50
C LEU A 78 2.12 10.11 11.57
N PHE A 79 0.96 9.75 12.11
CA PHE A 79 -0.16 9.22 11.35
C PHE A 79 -0.75 10.28 10.40
N HIS A 80 -1.03 11.48 10.91
CA HIS A 80 -1.46 12.61 10.10
C HIS A 80 -0.39 13.01 9.07
N ARG A 81 0.87 13.12 9.48
CA ARG A 81 1.96 13.46 8.55
C ARG A 81 2.11 12.46 7.42
N GLY A 82 1.95 11.17 7.69
CA GLY A 82 1.96 10.14 6.68
C GLY A 82 0.87 10.36 5.61
N PHE A 83 -0.37 10.63 6.01
CA PHE A 83 -1.46 10.90 5.07
C PHE A 83 -1.24 12.18 4.25
N VAL A 84 -0.76 13.25 4.89
CA VAL A 84 -0.43 14.49 4.16
C VAL A 84 0.70 14.25 3.15
N ALA A 85 1.70 13.45 3.49
CA ALA A 85 2.78 13.09 2.57
C ALA A 85 2.26 12.28 1.38
N CYS A 86 1.37 11.32 1.61
CA CYS A 86 0.71 10.55 0.55
C CYS A 86 -0.11 11.47 -0.36
N ASP A 87 -0.98 12.31 0.21
CA ASP A 87 -1.86 13.18 -0.56
C ASP A 87 -1.10 14.20 -1.43
N ARG A 88 0.05 14.67 -0.95
CA ARG A 88 0.91 15.64 -1.65
C ARG A 88 1.92 15.00 -2.61
N TYR A 89 2.03 13.68 -2.63
CA TYR A 89 2.97 13.01 -3.52
C TYR A 89 2.60 13.22 -5.00
N ALA A 90 3.44 13.92 -5.74
CA ALA A 90 3.10 14.44 -7.07
C ALA A 90 4.01 13.95 -8.22
N ASN A 91 5.06 13.17 -7.95
CA ASN A 91 6.04 12.77 -8.97
C ASN A 91 6.05 11.27 -9.30
N GLY A 92 4.98 10.54 -8.98
CA GLY A 92 4.91 9.09 -9.15
C GLY A 92 5.08 8.62 -10.60
N GLU A 93 4.47 9.30 -11.56
CA GLU A 93 4.58 8.98 -12.98
C GLU A 93 5.99 9.20 -13.52
N GLN A 94 6.59 10.36 -13.20
CA GLN A 94 7.97 10.65 -13.58
C GLN A 94 8.95 9.66 -12.96
N ALA A 95 8.75 9.31 -11.69
CA ALA A 95 9.58 8.33 -11.01
C ALA A 95 9.44 6.94 -11.67
N MET A 96 8.23 6.53 -12.02
CA MET A 96 8.00 5.24 -12.68
C MET A 96 8.64 5.18 -14.08
N ALA A 97 8.57 6.26 -14.86
CA ALA A 97 9.21 6.34 -16.17
C ALA A 97 10.74 6.18 -16.10
N GLN A 98 11.36 6.55 -14.97
CA GLN A 98 12.81 6.45 -14.75
C GLN A 98 13.26 5.12 -14.11
N VAL A 99 12.34 4.23 -13.74
CA VAL A 99 12.69 2.90 -13.21
C VAL A 99 13.43 2.10 -14.28
N GLN A 100 14.51 1.42 -13.91
CA GLN A 100 15.38 0.69 -14.83
C GLN A 100 15.37 -0.83 -14.65
N CYS A 101 14.65 -1.33 -13.66
CA CYS A 101 14.58 -2.73 -13.31
C CYS A 101 13.19 -3.34 -13.62
N PRO A 102 13.03 -4.68 -13.61
CA PRO A 102 11.73 -5.33 -13.61
C PRO A 102 10.84 -4.87 -12.46
N VAL A 103 9.52 -4.83 -12.70
CA VAL A 103 8.53 -4.32 -11.73
C VAL A 103 7.44 -5.36 -11.48
N LEU A 104 7.17 -5.64 -10.21
CA LEU A 104 6.01 -6.42 -9.77
C LEU A 104 5.01 -5.48 -9.07
N PHE A 105 3.73 -5.58 -9.49
CA PHE A 105 2.60 -5.02 -8.75
C PHE A 105 1.82 -6.16 -8.08
N VAL A 106 1.68 -6.09 -6.75
CA VAL A 106 0.81 -6.98 -5.97
C VAL A 106 -0.37 -6.14 -5.50
N LEU A 107 -1.55 -6.41 -6.02
CA LEU A 107 -2.75 -5.60 -5.83
C LEU A 107 -3.84 -6.41 -5.13
N GLY A 108 -4.54 -5.79 -4.18
CA GLY A 108 -5.72 -6.36 -3.56
C GLY A 108 -6.94 -6.08 -4.44
N ALA A 109 -7.60 -7.13 -4.95
CA ALA A 109 -8.77 -6.97 -5.83
C ALA A 109 -9.95 -6.25 -5.17
N GLN A 110 -10.00 -6.26 -3.84
CA GLN A 110 -11.03 -5.63 -3.02
C GLN A 110 -10.50 -4.46 -2.18
N ASP A 111 -9.34 -3.93 -2.57
CA ASP A 111 -8.70 -2.80 -1.90
C ASP A 111 -9.50 -1.51 -2.10
N GLN A 112 -10.06 -0.99 -1.01
CA GLN A 112 -10.85 0.25 -0.98
C GLN A 112 -9.97 1.49 -0.74
N MET A 113 -8.72 1.30 -0.30
CA MET A 113 -7.80 2.41 -0.03
C MET A 113 -6.99 2.78 -1.28
N THR A 114 -6.44 1.77 -1.95
CA THR A 114 -5.65 1.92 -3.17
C THR A 114 -6.11 0.89 -4.20
N SER A 115 -7.24 1.18 -4.84
CA SER A 115 -7.86 0.24 -5.76
C SER A 115 -6.93 -0.17 -6.91
N PRO A 116 -7.04 -1.41 -7.45
CA PRO A 116 -6.25 -1.84 -8.60
C PRO A 116 -6.35 -0.91 -9.81
N LYS A 117 -7.48 -0.22 -9.96
CA LYS A 117 -7.67 0.79 -11.02
C LYS A 117 -6.68 1.95 -10.88
N ALA A 118 -6.38 2.38 -9.66
CA ALA A 118 -5.47 3.49 -9.41
C ALA A 118 -3.98 3.15 -9.69
N ALA A 119 -3.64 1.86 -9.85
CA ALA A 119 -2.30 1.43 -10.24
C ALA A 119 -2.08 1.40 -11.77
N GLN A 120 -3.15 1.43 -12.58
CA GLN A 120 -3.07 1.19 -14.02
C GLN A 120 -2.20 2.21 -14.77
N GLY A 121 -2.22 3.48 -14.34
CA GLY A 121 -1.34 4.51 -14.91
C GLY A 121 0.14 4.16 -14.74
N LEU A 122 0.56 3.78 -13.55
CA LEU A 122 1.94 3.38 -13.28
C LEU A 122 2.34 2.11 -14.03
N ILE A 123 1.43 1.13 -14.13
CA ILE A 123 1.63 -0.11 -14.90
C ILE A 123 1.86 0.20 -16.38
N ALA A 124 1.04 1.06 -16.96
CA ALA A 124 1.18 1.48 -18.34
C ALA A 124 2.49 2.22 -18.61
N ILE A 125 2.88 3.14 -17.71
CA ILE A 125 4.15 3.88 -17.82
C ILE A 125 5.34 2.93 -17.76
N ALA A 126 5.36 1.98 -16.82
CA ALA A 126 6.44 1.02 -16.72
C ALA A 126 6.58 0.15 -17.99
N ARG A 127 5.46 -0.32 -18.55
CA ARG A 127 5.42 -1.08 -19.81
C ARG A 127 5.90 -0.26 -21.00
N ASN A 128 5.42 0.97 -21.13
CA ASN A 128 5.83 1.89 -22.20
C ASN A 128 7.32 2.26 -22.12
N ALA A 129 7.89 2.28 -20.92
CA ALA A 129 9.32 2.44 -20.71
C ALA A 129 10.13 1.16 -21.01
N GLY A 130 9.51 0.10 -21.51
CA GLY A 130 10.17 -1.16 -21.87
C GLY A 130 10.53 -2.04 -20.68
N ARG A 131 9.90 -1.84 -19.52
CA ARG A 131 10.19 -2.68 -18.33
C ARG A 131 9.41 -3.99 -18.39
N ALA A 132 10.02 -5.08 -17.90
CA ALA A 132 9.30 -6.31 -17.62
C ALA A 132 8.36 -6.06 -16.43
N VAL A 133 7.04 -6.12 -16.67
CA VAL A 133 6.02 -5.82 -15.66
C VAL A 133 5.16 -7.05 -15.40
N GLN A 134 5.14 -7.50 -14.16
CA GLN A 134 4.21 -8.50 -13.65
C GLN A 134 3.15 -7.84 -12.77
N VAL A 135 1.91 -8.30 -12.88
CA VAL A 135 0.78 -7.86 -12.04
C VAL A 135 0.13 -9.09 -11.45
N VAL A 136 0.03 -9.13 -10.13
CA VAL A 136 -0.66 -10.18 -9.37
C VAL A 136 -1.81 -9.54 -8.61
N ASN A 137 -3.04 -10.01 -8.87
CA ASN A 137 -4.23 -9.60 -8.13
C ASN A 137 -4.58 -10.68 -7.11
N LEU A 138 -4.59 -10.32 -5.83
CA LEU A 138 -5.01 -11.18 -4.73
C LEU A 138 -6.46 -10.87 -4.33
N PRO A 139 -7.29 -11.87 -3.98
CA PRO A 139 -8.69 -11.65 -3.63
C PRO A 139 -8.89 -11.10 -2.22
N VAL A 140 -8.19 -10.00 -1.90
CA VAL A 140 -8.09 -9.39 -0.56
C VAL A 140 -8.14 -7.87 -0.63
N GLY A 141 -8.18 -7.20 0.52
CA GLY A 141 -8.15 -5.74 0.65
C GLY A 141 -6.73 -5.16 0.60
N HIS A 142 -6.53 -4.07 1.33
CA HIS A 142 -5.26 -3.32 1.36
C HIS A 142 -4.15 -4.03 2.15
N HIS A 143 -4.51 -4.85 3.11
CA HIS A 143 -3.54 -5.57 3.95
C HIS A 143 -3.12 -6.92 3.33
N GLN A 144 -2.64 -6.91 2.08
CA GLN A 144 -2.29 -8.11 1.30
C GLN A 144 -1.39 -9.06 2.09
N MET A 145 -0.37 -8.55 2.78
CA MET A 145 0.57 -9.34 3.58
C MET A 145 -0.07 -10.02 4.80
N THR A 146 -1.20 -9.50 5.28
CA THR A 146 -1.94 -10.06 6.42
C THR A 146 -3.11 -10.92 5.98
N GLU A 147 -3.82 -10.51 4.93
CA GLU A 147 -5.02 -11.19 4.43
C GLU A 147 -4.68 -12.37 3.52
N ALA A 148 -3.55 -12.30 2.80
CA ALA A 148 -3.04 -13.36 1.94
C ALA A 148 -1.51 -13.48 2.04
N PRO A 149 -0.96 -13.87 3.20
CA PRO A 149 0.48 -13.92 3.43
C PRO A 149 1.20 -14.83 2.44
N ASP A 150 0.69 -16.03 2.21
CA ASP A 150 1.29 -17.00 1.29
C ASP A 150 1.23 -16.52 -0.16
N GLY A 151 0.07 -15.99 -0.59
CA GLY A 151 -0.10 -15.44 -1.94
C GLY A 151 0.84 -14.27 -2.21
N THR A 152 1.01 -13.38 -1.23
CA THR A 152 1.94 -12.25 -1.31
C THR A 152 3.39 -12.73 -1.36
N LEU A 153 3.77 -13.64 -0.47
CA LEU A 153 5.12 -14.21 -0.42
C LEU A 153 5.47 -14.94 -1.74
N MET A 154 4.56 -15.78 -2.24
CA MET A 154 4.78 -16.54 -3.48
C MET A 154 4.94 -15.60 -4.68
N ALA A 155 4.10 -14.58 -4.80
CA ALA A 155 4.20 -13.58 -5.87
C ALA A 155 5.58 -12.90 -5.88
N ILE A 156 6.07 -12.49 -4.71
CA ILE A 156 7.39 -11.85 -4.56
C ILE A 156 8.51 -12.84 -4.85
N ARG A 157 8.49 -14.03 -4.26
CA ARG A 157 9.51 -15.06 -4.45
C ARG A 157 9.65 -15.44 -5.92
N ASP A 158 8.54 -15.72 -6.60
CA ASP A 158 8.54 -16.17 -7.99
C ASP A 158 8.96 -15.05 -8.96
N PHE A 159 8.75 -13.80 -8.57
CA PHE A 159 9.26 -12.65 -9.31
C PHE A 159 10.77 -12.46 -9.15
N LEU A 160 11.30 -12.65 -7.95
CA LEU A 160 12.74 -12.48 -7.66
C LEU A 160 13.60 -13.64 -8.19
N ALA A 161 12.99 -14.79 -8.49
CA ALA A 161 13.67 -15.98 -9.03
C ALA A 161 13.90 -15.95 -10.54
N ARG A 162 13.44 -14.89 -11.22
CA ARG A 162 13.54 -14.73 -12.69
C ARG A 162 14.70 -13.83 -13.06
#